data_419194e5ef264b429d5a638422561c5b
#
_entry.id   419194e5ef264b429d5a638422561c5b
#
_cell.length_a   1.000
_cell.length_b   1.000
_cell.length_c   1.000
_cell.angle_alpha   90.00
_cell.angle_beta   90.00
_cell.angle_gamma   90.00
#
_symmetry.space_group_name_H-M   'P 1'
#
loop_
_entity.id
_entity.type
_entity.pdbx_description
1 polymer ?
#
loop_
_entity_poly.entity_id
_entity_poly.type
_entity_poly.pdbx_seq_one_letter_code
_entity_poly.pdbx_strand_id
1 'polypeptide(L)'
;MNKLLSSQDPVWAMAFRPLYLLSALYGALSVLLWGFGYTGTRALPSFLWHAHEMVWGYAGAVVIAFLLTAGATWTQQPPVRGKLLMWIVGLWLAARITAFLPWGVPTGLLSTAFFWLGAYGMGHSVWVSRNSRNYIAVVALVLLGLSHLIFHYYAYLGQTDALRNGLIAGIVMIAGFIGLIGNRIIPFFTARRLNTMQVQTPMWAMLAALVLPMLATALMMTQTAVALGSWFILIAGCIGCTQSYRWFNRAILREPLLWTLHAGYAFSSLGLVVLAIATAAPQLQSLGVHLLAVGGIGLLTVSMMVRTALGHTARPLYPAPAPMNTAFWLMVAAAGVRALAAIMLYVNPTAYTHSIRLSAVLFAVSLLLYFYRYLPWLTQPRLDGKAG
;
A
#
# COMPACT_ATOMS: atom_id res chain seq x y z
N MET A 1 -29.99 11.42 1.43
CA MET A 1 -29.24 10.69 0.40
C MET A 1 -28.57 11.57 -0.66
N ASN A 2 -29.04 12.80 -0.91
CA ASN A 2 -28.49 13.68 -1.97
C ASN A 2 -27.17 14.44 -1.65
N LYS A 3 -26.66 14.40 -0.42
CA LYS A 3 -25.47 15.19 -0.04
C LYS A 3 -24.14 14.63 -0.54
N LEU A 4 -23.98 13.32 -0.67
CA LEU A 4 -22.72 12.69 -1.13
C LEU A 4 -22.41 12.88 -2.62
N LEU A 5 -23.35 13.41 -3.41
CA LEU A 5 -23.17 13.66 -4.84
C LEU A 5 -22.70 15.09 -5.16
N SER A 6 -22.65 15.98 -4.17
CA SER A 6 -22.08 17.31 -4.35
C SER A 6 -20.55 17.28 -4.27
N SER A 7 -19.86 17.84 -5.25
CA SER A 7 -18.41 17.98 -5.25
C SER A 7 -17.88 18.89 -4.13
N GLN A 8 -18.77 19.54 -3.39
CA GLN A 8 -18.46 20.42 -2.24
C GLN A 8 -18.53 19.69 -0.90
N ASP A 9 -19.00 18.44 -0.87
CA ASP A 9 -19.10 17.69 0.38
C ASP A 9 -17.73 17.41 0.99
N PRO A 10 -17.62 17.36 2.33
CA PRO A 10 -16.36 17.16 3.04
C PRO A 10 -15.60 15.90 2.60
N VAL A 11 -16.28 14.84 2.17
CA VAL A 11 -15.65 13.61 1.70
C VAL A 11 -14.78 13.84 0.46
N TRP A 12 -15.09 14.86 -0.35
CA TRP A 12 -14.35 15.21 -1.58
C TRP A 12 -13.30 16.30 -1.37
N ALA A 13 -13.05 16.72 -0.12
CA ALA A 13 -12.10 17.78 0.19
C ALA A 13 -10.63 17.37 0.01
N MET A 14 -10.30 16.08 0.23
CA MET A 14 -8.97 15.51 0.06
C MET A 14 -9.03 14.03 -0.28
N ALA A 15 -8.05 13.54 -1.04
CA ALA A 15 -8.03 12.18 -1.59
C ALA A 15 -8.08 11.07 -0.52
N PHE A 16 -7.46 11.26 0.65
CA PHE A 16 -7.44 10.25 1.72
C PHE A 16 -8.86 9.95 2.26
N ARG A 17 -9.77 10.92 2.24
CA ARG A 17 -11.11 10.76 2.83
C ARG A 17 -11.91 9.63 2.17
N PRO A 18 -12.21 9.67 0.86
CA PRO A 18 -12.95 8.59 0.21
C PRO A 18 -12.09 7.34 0.01
N LEU A 19 -10.84 7.50 -0.45
CA LEU A 19 -10.03 6.36 -0.86
C LEU A 19 -9.59 5.48 0.31
N TYR A 20 -9.29 6.03 1.50
CA TYR A 20 -8.95 5.20 2.66
C TYR A 20 -10.14 4.40 3.15
N LEU A 21 -11.33 5.01 3.20
CA LEU A 21 -12.55 4.28 3.57
C LEU A 21 -12.84 3.14 2.58
N LEU A 22 -12.84 3.47 1.29
CA LEU A 22 -13.11 2.49 0.24
C LEU A 22 -12.04 1.39 0.19
N SER A 23 -10.75 1.75 0.32
CA SER A 23 -9.67 0.77 0.34
C SER A 23 -9.75 -0.15 1.55
N ALA A 24 -10.05 0.38 2.75
CA ALA A 24 -10.17 -0.43 3.95
C ALA A 24 -11.34 -1.43 3.83
N LEU A 25 -12.50 -0.96 3.39
CA LEU A 25 -13.66 -1.84 3.18
C LEU A 25 -13.36 -2.88 2.10
N TYR A 26 -12.84 -2.46 0.95
CA TYR A 26 -12.57 -3.35 -0.17
C TYR A 26 -11.46 -4.36 0.13
N GLY A 27 -10.37 -3.94 0.77
CA GLY A 27 -9.30 -4.83 1.18
C GLY A 27 -9.77 -5.91 2.16
N ALA A 28 -10.63 -5.54 3.12
CA ALA A 28 -11.25 -6.50 4.04
C ALA A 28 -12.14 -7.51 3.30
N LEU A 29 -13.03 -7.02 2.43
CA LEU A 29 -13.92 -7.90 1.67
C LEU A 29 -13.15 -8.82 0.71
N SER A 30 -12.17 -8.30 -0.01
CA SER A 30 -11.39 -9.06 -1.00
C SER A 30 -10.60 -10.20 -0.35
N VAL A 31 -9.95 -9.94 0.80
CA VAL A 31 -9.19 -10.99 1.48
C VAL A 31 -10.09 -12.07 2.08
N LEU A 32 -11.28 -11.69 2.59
CA LEU A 32 -12.26 -12.67 3.08
C LEU A 32 -12.83 -13.51 1.94
N LEU A 33 -13.26 -12.90 0.86
CA LEU A 33 -13.79 -13.63 -0.29
C LEU A 33 -12.81 -14.69 -0.76
N TRP A 34 -11.54 -14.32 -0.98
CA TRP A 34 -10.54 -15.29 -1.41
C TRP A 34 -10.21 -16.33 -0.34
N GLY A 35 -10.04 -15.93 0.91
CA GLY A 35 -9.73 -16.81 2.03
C GLY A 35 -10.80 -17.86 2.29
N PHE A 36 -12.06 -17.58 1.93
CA PHE A 36 -13.20 -18.48 2.09
C PHE A 36 -13.69 -19.11 0.77
N GLY A 37 -12.85 -19.10 -0.26
CA GLY A 37 -13.04 -19.96 -1.43
C GLY A 37 -13.50 -19.27 -2.70
N TYR A 38 -13.48 -17.93 -2.78
CA TYR A 38 -13.72 -17.26 -4.06
C TYR A 38 -12.60 -17.58 -5.06
N THR A 39 -12.98 -18.14 -6.20
CA THR A 39 -12.05 -18.67 -7.19
C THR A 39 -11.63 -17.64 -8.25
N GLY A 40 -12.01 -16.39 -8.07
CA GLY A 40 -11.75 -15.34 -9.08
C GLY A 40 -12.67 -15.41 -10.29
N THR A 41 -12.22 -14.85 -11.39
CA THR A 41 -12.94 -14.83 -12.66
C THR A 41 -12.16 -15.59 -13.74
N ARG A 42 -12.78 -15.79 -14.91
CA ARG A 42 -12.07 -16.38 -16.06
C ARG A 42 -10.84 -15.55 -16.49
N ALA A 43 -10.91 -14.22 -16.36
CA ALA A 43 -9.79 -13.33 -16.71
C ALA A 43 -8.69 -13.33 -15.65
N LEU A 44 -9.05 -13.48 -14.38
CA LEU A 44 -8.14 -13.48 -13.22
C LEU A 44 -8.54 -14.62 -12.28
N PRO A 45 -8.10 -15.85 -12.54
CA PRO A 45 -8.49 -16.98 -11.70
C PRO A 45 -7.75 -17.03 -10.36
N SER A 46 -8.48 -17.40 -9.30
CA SER A 46 -7.97 -17.75 -7.97
C SER A 46 -6.94 -16.74 -7.39
N PHE A 47 -5.71 -17.21 -7.13
CA PHE A 47 -4.66 -16.38 -6.50
C PHE A 47 -4.27 -15.16 -7.35
N LEU A 48 -4.42 -15.20 -8.67
CA LEU A 48 -4.17 -14.05 -9.54
C LEU A 48 -5.13 -12.89 -9.22
N TRP A 49 -6.43 -13.20 -9.04
CA TRP A 49 -7.43 -12.24 -8.62
C TRP A 49 -7.10 -11.66 -7.24
N HIS A 50 -6.83 -12.53 -6.26
CA HIS A 50 -6.46 -12.10 -4.92
C HIS A 50 -5.25 -11.17 -4.93
N ALA A 51 -4.17 -11.58 -5.56
CA ALA A 51 -2.95 -10.79 -5.62
C ALA A 51 -3.16 -9.46 -6.36
N HIS A 52 -3.87 -9.48 -7.49
CA HIS A 52 -4.22 -8.27 -8.25
C HIS A 52 -5.01 -7.27 -7.38
N GLU A 53 -6.07 -7.74 -6.70
CA GLU A 53 -6.91 -6.87 -5.89
C GLU A 53 -6.21 -6.33 -4.64
N MET A 54 -5.32 -7.12 -4.04
CA MET A 54 -4.56 -6.67 -2.88
C MET A 54 -3.43 -5.72 -3.25
N VAL A 55 -2.76 -5.90 -4.40
CA VAL A 55 -1.66 -5.04 -4.83
C VAL A 55 -2.18 -3.74 -5.42
N TRP A 56 -2.98 -3.80 -6.47
CA TRP A 56 -3.42 -2.61 -7.20
C TRP A 56 -4.77 -2.09 -6.73
N GLY A 57 -5.68 -2.97 -6.30
CA GLY A 57 -6.99 -2.58 -5.79
C GLY A 57 -6.92 -1.92 -4.42
N TYR A 58 -6.30 -2.59 -3.45
CA TYR A 58 -6.18 -2.10 -2.07
C TYR A 58 -4.95 -1.20 -1.88
N ALA A 59 -3.75 -1.76 -1.97
CA ALA A 59 -2.53 -1.04 -1.62
C ALA A 59 -2.24 0.12 -2.57
N GLY A 60 -2.47 -0.07 -3.89
CA GLY A 60 -2.33 0.98 -4.89
C GLY A 60 -3.26 2.17 -4.65
N ALA A 61 -4.50 1.92 -4.22
CA ALA A 61 -5.43 3.00 -3.87
C ALA A 61 -4.98 3.78 -2.62
N VAL A 62 -4.41 3.10 -1.61
CA VAL A 62 -3.83 3.77 -0.44
C VAL A 62 -2.61 4.61 -0.83
N VAL A 63 -1.77 4.14 -1.77
CA VAL A 63 -0.63 4.91 -2.30
C VAL A 63 -1.11 6.19 -2.99
N ILE A 64 -2.10 6.11 -3.89
CA ILE A 64 -2.69 7.28 -4.55
C ILE A 64 -3.29 8.25 -3.52
N ALA A 65 -4.09 7.74 -2.59
CA ALA A 65 -4.71 8.55 -1.55
C ALA A 65 -3.68 9.32 -0.71
N PHE A 66 -2.62 8.60 -0.29
CA PHE A 66 -1.53 9.18 0.48
C PHE A 66 -0.76 10.24 -0.31
N LEU A 67 -0.34 9.93 -1.54
CA LEU A 67 0.50 10.83 -2.34
C LEU A 67 -0.25 12.10 -2.76
N LEU A 68 -1.53 12.00 -3.12
CA LEU A 68 -2.34 13.18 -3.43
C LEU A 68 -2.59 14.06 -2.20
N THR A 69 -2.63 13.46 -1.00
CA THR A 69 -2.79 14.19 0.26
C THR A 69 -1.47 14.82 0.71
N ALA A 70 -0.40 14.03 0.79
CA ALA A 70 0.92 14.49 1.20
C ALA A 70 1.55 15.46 0.16
N GLY A 71 1.28 15.23 -1.13
CA GLY A 71 1.71 16.08 -2.22
C GLY A 71 1.25 17.52 -2.07
N ALA A 72 0.02 17.76 -1.63
CA ALA A 72 -0.48 19.11 -1.33
C ALA A 72 0.37 19.80 -0.25
N THR A 73 0.73 19.07 0.81
CA THR A 73 1.60 19.60 1.88
C THR A 73 3.03 19.82 1.39
N TRP A 74 3.61 18.91 0.61
CA TRP A 74 4.99 19.02 0.12
C TRP A 74 5.19 20.12 -0.93
N THR A 75 4.14 20.40 -1.71
CA THR A 75 4.16 21.39 -2.78
C THR A 75 3.54 22.73 -2.38
N GLN A 76 2.89 22.80 -1.22
CA GLN A 76 2.09 23.95 -0.77
C GLN A 76 1.01 24.35 -1.80
N GLN A 77 0.53 23.38 -2.58
CA GLN A 77 -0.54 23.56 -3.56
C GLN A 77 -1.88 23.04 -3.00
N PRO A 78 -3.02 23.54 -3.51
CA PRO A 78 -4.32 23.00 -3.17
C PRO A 78 -4.38 21.48 -3.40
N PRO A 79 -5.03 20.72 -2.52
CA PRO A 79 -5.19 19.27 -2.71
C PRO A 79 -6.08 18.95 -3.91
N VAL A 80 -5.88 17.78 -4.51
CA VAL A 80 -6.83 17.20 -5.46
C VAL A 80 -8.17 16.97 -4.74
N ARG A 81 -9.23 17.63 -5.22
CA ARG A 81 -10.56 17.67 -4.58
C ARG A 81 -11.68 17.80 -5.59
N GLY A 82 -12.92 17.70 -5.11
CA GLY A 82 -14.12 17.94 -5.90
C GLY A 82 -14.24 17.01 -7.10
N LYS A 83 -14.60 17.54 -8.28
CA LYS A 83 -14.88 16.75 -9.49
C LYS A 83 -13.73 15.85 -9.92
N LEU A 84 -12.48 16.34 -9.88
CA LEU A 84 -11.32 15.51 -10.27
C LEU A 84 -11.16 14.31 -9.33
N LEU A 85 -11.33 14.52 -8.02
CA LEU A 85 -11.28 13.42 -7.05
C LEU A 85 -12.43 12.44 -7.26
N MET A 86 -13.63 12.93 -7.58
CA MET A 86 -14.79 12.06 -7.92
C MET A 86 -14.50 11.18 -9.13
N TRP A 87 -13.84 11.71 -10.17
CA TRP A 87 -13.42 10.91 -11.32
C TRP A 87 -12.38 9.84 -10.96
N ILE A 88 -11.37 10.19 -10.15
CA ILE A 88 -10.38 9.22 -9.66
C ILE A 88 -11.06 8.09 -8.90
N VAL A 89 -11.95 8.41 -7.96
CA VAL A 89 -12.70 7.41 -7.18
C VAL A 89 -13.64 6.60 -8.08
N GLY A 90 -14.32 7.25 -9.03
CA GLY A 90 -15.21 6.59 -9.99
C GLY A 90 -14.50 5.56 -10.86
N LEU A 91 -13.30 5.89 -11.37
CA LEU A 91 -12.46 4.95 -12.11
C LEU A 91 -12.04 3.75 -11.25
N TRP A 92 -11.65 4.01 -9.99
CA TRP A 92 -11.30 2.94 -9.06
C TRP A 92 -12.50 2.02 -8.80
N LEU A 93 -13.68 2.56 -8.51
CA LEU A 93 -14.90 1.78 -8.29
C LEU A 93 -15.30 0.96 -9.52
N ALA A 94 -15.27 1.58 -10.70
CA ALA A 94 -15.58 0.89 -11.95
C ALA A 94 -14.61 -0.28 -12.20
N ALA A 95 -13.30 -0.07 -11.93
CA ALA A 95 -12.30 -1.13 -12.03
C ALA A 95 -12.55 -2.27 -11.02
N ARG A 96 -13.02 -1.95 -9.81
CA ARG A 96 -13.34 -3.01 -8.81
C ARG A 96 -14.58 -3.80 -9.22
N ILE A 97 -15.59 -3.15 -9.78
CA ILE A 97 -16.78 -3.83 -10.31
C ILE A 97 -16.38 -4.76 -11.46
N THR A 98 -15.61 -4.28 -12.42
CA THR A 98 -15.21 -5.11 -13.58
C THR A 98 -14.27 -6.26 -13.20
N ALA A 99 -13.53 -6.15 -12.10
CA ALA A 99 -12.68 -7.24 -11.58
C ALA A 99 -13.46 -8.46 -11.08
N PHE A 100 -14.77 -8.35 -10.85
CA PHE A 100 -15.67 -9.47 -10.57
C PHE A 100 -16.33 -10.05 -11.85
N LEU A 101 -16.08 -9.45 -13.00
CA LEU A 101 -16.64 -9.85 -14.27
C LEU A 101 -15.55 -10.54 -15.14
N PRO A 102 -15.93 -11.34 -16.13
CA PRO A 102 -14.94 -11.98 -17.01
C PRO A 102 -14.28 -11.00 -18.02
N TRP A 103 -14.21 -9.73 -17.66
CA TRP A 103 -13.82 -8.61 -18.54
C TRP A 103 -12.41 -8.10 -18.18
N GLY A 104 -11.39 -8.87 -18.53
CA GLY A 104 -10.00 -8.52 -18.20
C GLY A 104 -9.52 -7.19 -18.80
N VAL A 105 -9.88 -6.90 -20.06
CA VAL A 105 -9.46 -5.66 -20.74
C VAL A 105 -10.08 -4.40 -20.11
N PRO A 106 -11.41 -4.30 -19.89
CA PRO A 106 -11.98 -3.17 -19.15
C PRO A 106 -11.38 -2.96 -17.76
N THR A 107 -11.16 -4.03 -17.01
CA THR A 107 -10.49 -3.95 -15.68
C THR A 107 -9.10 -3.37 -15.79
N GLY A 108 -8.32 -3.82 -16.78
CA GLY A 108 -6.97 -3.33 -17.06
C GLY A 108 -6.95 -1.85 -17.39
N LEU A 109 -7.82 -1.41 -18.30
CA LEU A 109 -7.88 0.00 -18.73
C LEU A 109 -8.35 0.94 -17.62
N LEU A 110 -9.42 0.58 -16.91
CA LEU A 110 -10.00 1.42 -15.85
C LEU A 110 -9.04 1.59 -14.66
N SER A 111 -8.40 0.51 -14.20
CA SER A 111 -7.40 0.60 -13.13
C SER A 111 -6.17 1.40 -13.58
N THR A 112 -5.69 1.21 -14.80
CA THR A 112 -4.54 1.98 -15.32
C THR A 112 -4.89 3.47 -15.41
N ALA A 113 -6.07 3.80 -15.90
CA ALA A 113 -6.58 5.18 -15.95
C ALA A 113 -6.67 5.80 -14.54
N PHE A 114 -7.10 5.02 -13.54
CA PHE A 114 -7.09 5.46 -12.14
C PHE A 114 -5.67 5.88 -11.68
N PHE A 115 -4.65 5.05 -11.92
CA PHE A 115 -3.28 5.38 -11.54
C PHE A 115 -2.75 6.60 -12.28
N TRP A 116 -2.99 6.70 -13.57
CA TRP A 116 -2.48 7.81 -14.38
C TRP A 116 -3.21 9.12 -14.12
N LEU A 117 -4.51 9.08 -13.83
CA LEU A 117 -5.23 10.28 -13.39
C LEU A 117 -4.74 10.76 -11.99
N GLY A 118 -4.41 9.80 -11.10
CA GLY A 118 -3.75 10.11 -9.83
C GLY A 118 -2.35 10.71 -10.04
N ALA A 119 -1.56 10.13 -10.95
CA ALA A 119 -0.23 10.66 -11.31
C ALA A 119 -0.34 12.07 -11.93
N TYR A 120 -1.34 12.33 -12.77
CA TYR A 120 -1.65 13.66 -13.29
C TYR A 120 -1.94 14.65 -12.16
N GLY A 121 -2.82 14.32 -11.22
CA GLY A 121 -3.17 15.19 -10.09
C GLY A 121 -1.95 15.56 -9.23
N MET A 122 -1.08 14.61 -8.93
CA MET A 122 0.17 14.87 -8.22
C MET A 122 1.16 15.64 -9.11
N GLY A 123 1.31 15.24 -10.36
CA GLY A 123 2.23 15.85 -11.33
C GLY A 123 1.95 17.32 -11.56
N HIS A 124 0.68 17.70 -11.66
CA HIS A 124 0.26 19.10 -11.77
C HIS A 124 0.74 19.93 -10.57
N SER A 125 0.53 19.44 -9.34
CA SER A 125 0.97 20.16 -8.13
C SER A 125 2.50 20.29 -8.06
N VAL A 126 3.23 19.22 -8.44
CA VAL A 126 4.70 19.22 -8.50
C VAL A 126 5.23 20.18 -9.56
N TRP A 127 4.60 20.22 -10.74
CA TRP A 127 4.95 21.10 -11.83
C TRP A 127 4.76 22.58 -11.47
N VAL A 128 3.57 22.94 -10.97
CA VAL A 128 3.23 24.32 -10.60
C VAL A 128 4.15 24.84 -9.48
N SER A 129 4.46 23.99 -8.49
CA SER A 129 5.34 24.36 -7.37
C SER A 129 6.83 24.31 -7.73
N ARG A 130 7.22 23.81 -8.91
CA ARG A 130 8.60 23.54 -9.33
C ARG A 130 9.38 22.69 -8.32
N ASN A 131 8.68 21.77 -7.61
CA ASN A 131 9.27 20.93 -6.57
C ASN A 131 9.98 19.72 -7.17
N SER A 132 11.25 19.92 -7.59
CA SER A 132 12.04 18.89 -8.27
C SER A 132 12.20 17.58 -7.50
N ARG A 133 12.19 17.64 -6.15
CA ARG A 133 12.36 16.46 -5.29
C ARG A 133 11.22 15.45 -5.38
N ASN A 134 10.06 15.85 -5.87
CA ASN A 134 8.87 15.00 -5.91
C ASN A 134 8.53 14.48 -7.32
N TYR A 135 9.26 14.88 -8.39
CA TYR A 135 9.07 14.29 -9.72
C TYR A 135 9.27 12.77 -9.73
N ILE A 136 10.22 12.27 -8.94
CA ILE A 136 10.47 10.83 -8.86
C ILE A 136 9.24 10.04 -8.35
N ALA A 137 8.44 10.62 -7.45
CA ALA A 137 7.21 10.00 -6.99
C ALA A 137 6.13 9.99 -8.08
N VAL A 138 6.08 11.02 -8.93
CA VAL A 138 5.17 11.06 -10.11
C VAL A 138 5.56 9.98 -11.12
N VAL A 139 6.86 9.87 -11.44
CA VAL A 139 7.38 8.80 -12.33
C VAL A 139 7.05 7.42 -11.76
N ALA A 140 7.23 7.22 -10.46
CA ALA A 140 6.90 5.96 -9.80
C ALA A 140 5.39 5.62 -9.88
N LEU A 141 4.49 6.62 -9.78
CA LEU A 141 3.04 6.40 -10.00
C LEU A 141 2.72 6.02 -11.45
N VAL A 142 3.37 6.65 -12.42
CA VAL A 142 3.20 6.30 -13.84
C VAL A 142 3.66 4.85 -14.07
N LEU A 143 4.80 4.45 -13.49
CA LEU A 143 5.32 3.09 -13.58
C LEU A 143 4.42 2.08 -12.88
N LEU A 144 3.79 2.44 -11.73
CA LEU A 144 2.83 1.57 -11.06
C LEU A 144 1.60 1.32 -11.95
N GLY A 145 1.08 2.34 -12.63
CA GLY A 145 0.01 2.20 -13.61
C GLY A 145 0.44 1.39 -14.84
N LEU A 146 1.67 1.59 -15.33
CA LEU A 146 2.22 0.84 -16.45
C LEU A 146 2.44 -0.64 -16.07
N SER A 147 2.92 -0.93 -14.86
CA SER A 147 3.07 -2.32 -14.39
C SER A 147 1.73 -3.05 -14.38
N HIS A 148 0.67 -2.36 -13.95
CA HIS A 148 -0.68 -2.91 -13.99
C HIS A 148 -1.16 -3.18 -15.44
N LEU A 149 -0.93 -2.25 -16.37
CA LEU A 149 -1.31 -2.42 -17.78
C LEU A 149 -0.58 -3.61 -18.41
N ILE A 150 0.73 -3.74 -18.19
CA ILE A 150 1.55 -4.83 -18.71
C ILE A 150 1.10 -6.18 -18.08
N PHE A 151 0.75 -6.20 -16.80
CA PHE A 151 0.16 -7.40 -16.18
C PHE A 151 -1.10 -7.86 -16.93
N HIS A 152 -2.02 -6.94 -17.24
CA HIS A 152 -3.23 -7.27 -18.01
C HIS A 152 -2.95 -7.67 -19.47
N TYR A 153 -1.91 -7.09 -20.07
CA TYR A 153 -1.46 -7.52 -21.38
C TYR A 153 -0.98 -8.99 -21.38
N TYR A 154 -0.18 -9.39 -20.38
CA TYR A 154 0.22 -10.78 -20.22
C TYR A 154 -0.95 -11.70 -19.85
N ALA A 155 -1.93 -11.21 -19.10
CA ALA A 155 -3.16 -11.96 -18.84
C ALA A 155 -3.94 -12.23 -20.14
N TYR A 156 -4.02 -11.23 -21.01
CA TYR A 156 -4.66 -11.38 -22.34
C TYR A 156 -3.91 -12.39 -23.23
N LEU A 157 -2.58 -12.43 -23.17
CA LEU A 157 -1.75 -13.39 -23.91
C LEU A 157 -1.70 -14.79 -23.27
N GLY A 158 -2.23 -14.99 -22.06
CA GLY A 158 -2.17 -16.26 -21.35
C GLY A 158 -0.77 -16.67 -20.85
N GLN A 159 0.15 -15.70 -20.69
CA GLN A 159 1.54 -15.96 -20.29
C GLN A 159 1.68 -16.04 -18.77
N THR A 160 1.51 -17.22 -18.20
CA THR A 160 1.44 -17.45 -16.73
C THR A 160 2.69 -17.01 -15.97
N ASP A 161 3.89 -17.27 -16.50
CA ASP A 161 5.14 -16.90 -15.82
C ASP A 161 5.34 -15.39 -15.81
N ALA A 162 4.99 -14.71 -16.91
CA ALA A 162 4.99 -13.26 -16.99
C ALA A 162 3.98 -12.63 -16.03
N LEU A 163 2.81 -13.25 -15.81
CA LEU A 163 1.83 -12.83 -14.82
C LEU A 163 2.38 -12.92 -13.40
N ARG A 164 3.07 -14.01 -13.05
CA ARG A 164 3.70 -14.15 -11.72
C ARG A 164 4.75 -13.07 -11.48
N ASN A 165 5.64 -12.86 -12.47
CA ASN A 165 6.63 -11.78 -12.40
C ASN A 165 5.96 -10.41 -12.31
N GLY A 166 4.85 -10.18 -13.01
CA GLY A 166 4.05 -8.97 -12.94
C GLY A 166 3.48 -8.69 -11.56
N LEU A 167 2.97 -9.70 -10.86
CA LEU A 167 2.50 -9.57 -9.48
C LEU A 167 3.64 -9.21 -8.52
N ILE A 168 4.79 -9.86 -8.66
CA ILE A 168 5.99 -9.54 -7.86
C ILE A 168 6.45 -8.11 -8.17
N ALA A 169 6.49 -7.71 -9.43
CA ALA A 169 6.84 -6.35 -9.85
C ALA A 169 5.91 -5.30 -9.21
N GLY A 170 4.59 -5.55 -9.22
CA GLY A 170 3.61 -4.66 -8.62
C GLY A 170 3.83 -4.45 -7.11
N ILE A 171 4.02 -5.53 -6.35
CA ILE A 171 4.25 -5.43 -4.90
C ILE A 171 5.62 -4.82 -4.57
N VAL A 172 6.66 -5.11 -5.36
CA VAL A 172 7.99 -4.52 -5.25
C VAL A 172 7.95 -3.01 -5.52
N MET A 173 7.13 -2.57 -6.49
CA MET A 173 6.93 -1.14 -6.75
C MET A 173 6.30 -0.43 -5.54
N ILE A 174 5.32 -1.05 -4.88
CA ILE A 174 4.73 -0.51 -3.65
C ILE A 174 5.77 -0.47 -2.52
N ALA A 175 6.63 -1.49 -2.39
CA ALA A 175 7.74 -1.46 -1.45
C ALA A 175 8.72 -0.30 -1.74
N GLY A 176 8.94 0.07 -2.99
CA GLY A 176 9.68 1.26 -3.37
C GLY A 176 9.08 2.55 -2.82
N PHE A 177 7.75 2.71 -2.88
CA PHE A 177 7.07 3.83 -2.22
C PHE A 177 7.24 3.80 -0.71
N ILE A 178 7.13 2.62 -0.08
CA ILE A 178 7.40 2.46 1.36
C ILE A 178 8.84 2.89 1.67
N GLY A 179 9.80 2.48 0.85
CA GLY A 179 11.20 2.88 0.98
C GLY A 179 11.38 4.39 0.95
N LEU A 180 10.87 5.06 -0.09
CA LEU A 180 10.97 6.52 -0.24
C LEU A 180 10.30 7.26 0.92
N ILE A 181 9.04 6.91 1.19
CA ILE A 181 8.21 7.62 2.17
C ILE A 181 8.69 7.33 3.58
N GLY A 182 8.97 6.06 3.91
CA GLY A 182 9.45 5.63 5.22
C GLY A 182 10.71 6.37 5.64
N ASN A 183 11.69 6.49 4.73
CA ASN A 183 12.93 7.24 4.98
C ASN A 183 12.70 8.73 5.27
N ARG A 184 11.60 9.31 4.77
CA ARG A 184 11.25 10.71 5.04
C ARG A 184 10.51 10.90 6.36
N ILE A 185 9.54 10.00 6.65
CA ILE A 185 8.56 10.25 7.72
C ILE A 185 8.87 9.52 9.03
N ILE A 186 9.47 8.32 8.99
CA ILE A 186 9.68 7.53 10.22
C ILE A 186 10.66 8.24 11.16
N PRO A 187 11.89 8.63 10.74
CA PRO A 187 12.79 9.35 11.62
C PRO A 187 12.24 10.72 12.04
N PHE A 188 11.49 11.41 11.18
CA PHE A 188 10.87 12.68 11.50
C PHE A 188 9.80 12.54 12.61
N PHE A 189 8.86 11.60 12.47
CA PHE A 189 7.83 11.40 13.49
C PHE A 189 8.39 10.87 14.81
N THR A 190 9.42 10.03 14.74
CA THR A 190 10.13 9.51 15.92
C THR A 190 10.78 10.65 16.70
N ALA A 191 11.59 11.47 16.03
CA ALA A 191 12.25 12.61 16.65
C ALA A 191 11.26 13.59 17.27
N ARG A 192 10.19 13.94 16.52
CA ARG A 192 9.19 14.88 16.97
C ARG A 192 8.38 14.38 18.18
N ARG A 193 8.04 13.07 18.22
CA ARG A 193 7.25 12.51 19.32
C ARG A 193 8.08 12.27 20.57
N LEU A 194 9.30 11.79 20.42
CA LEU A 194 10.21 11.48 21.53
C LEU A 194 11.04 12.67 21.99
N ASN A 195 10.92 13.81 21.33
CA ASN A 195 11.73 15.01 21.56
C ASN A 195 13.25 14.71 21.51
N THR A 196 13.66 14.00 20.47
CA THR A 196 15.06 13.60 20.21
C THR A 196 15.58 14.19 18.90
N MET A 197 16.88 14.15 18.69
CA MET A 197 17.46 14.50 17.40
C MET A 197 16.99 13.51 16.32
N GLN A 198 16.66 14.05 15.14
CA GLN A 198 16.27 13.23 13.99
C GLN A 198 17.49 12.49 13.43
N VAL A 199 17.40 11.16 13.36
CA VAL A 199 18.40 10.35 12.67
C VAL A 199 18.37 10.68 11.18
N GLN A 200 19.46 11.19 10.65
CA GLN A 200 19.57 11.54 9.24
C GLN A 200 19.73 10.29 8.37
N THR A 201 18.93 10.21 7.31
CA THR A 201 19.09 9.19 6.27
C THR A 201 19.92 9.76 5.13
N PRO A 202 21.03 9.12 4.73
CA PRO A 202 21.80 9.57 3.57
C PRO A 202 20.93 9.63 2.31
N MET A 203 21.11 10.67 1.49
CA MET A 203 20.32 10.87 0.28
C MET A 203 20.39 9.66 -0.67
N TRP A 204 21.56 9.06 -0.82
CA TRP A 204 21.72 7.87 -1.66
C TRP A 204 20.88 6.69 -1.19
N ALA A 205 20.77 6.46 0.14
CA ALA A 205 19.98 5.37 0.70
C ALA A 205 18.47 5.60 0.47
N MET A 206 18.03 6.85 0.62
CA MET A 206 16.63 7.23 0.34
C MET A 206 16.28 7.04 -1.15
N LEU A 207 17.18 7.45 -2.06
CA LEU A 207 16.97 7.27 -3.51
C LEU A 207 17.04 5.80 -3.90
N ALA A 208 18.02 5.06 -3.41
CA ALA A 208 18.18 3.63 -3.69
C ALA A 208 16.95 2.83 -3.22
N ALA A 209 16.35 3.17 -2.08
CA ALA A 209 15.14 2.52 -1.57
C ALA A 209 13.91 2.64 -2.50
N LEU A 210 13.90 3.58 -3.45
CA LEU A 210 12.89 3.67 -4.51
C LEU A 210 13.42 3.21 -5.87
N VAL A 211 14.60 3.68 -6.27
CA VAL A 211 15.14 3.44 -7.63
C VAL A 211 15.40 1.95 -7.87
N LEU A 212 15.96 1.23 -6.88
CA LEU A 212 16.21 -0.20 -7.05
C LEU A 212 14.92 -1.01 -7.24
N PRO A 213 13.85 -0.85 -6.45
CA PRO A 213 12.55 -1.44 -6.73
C PRO A 213 11.95 -1.02 -8.09
N MET A 214 12.12 0.23 -8.53
CA MET A 214 11.67 0.66 -9.86
C MET A 214 12.38 -0.09 -10.97
N LEU A 215 13.71 -0.23 -10.89
CA LEU A 215 14.51 -0.99 -11.86
C LEU A 215 14.15 -2.48 -11.84
N ALA A 216 13.99 -3.07 -10.65
CA ALA A 216 13.53 -4.45 -10.52
C ALA A 216 12.15 -4.65 -11.16
N THR A 217 11.21 -3.73 -10.90
CA THR A 217 9.89 -3.74 -11.53
C THR A 217 9.98 -3.71 -13.05
N ALA A 218 10.78 -2.82 -13.63
CA ALA A 218 10.96 -2.71 -15.07
C ALA A 218 11.53 -4.00 -15.68
N LEU A 219 12.58 -4.59 -15.07
CA LEU A 219 13.19 -5.83 -15.54
C LEU A 219 12.22 -7.03 -15.47
N MET A 220 11.43 -7.11 -14.39
CA MET A 220 10.43 -8.17 -14.23
C MET A 220 9.26 -8.01 -15.20
N MET A 221 8.80 -6.79 -15.45
CA MET A 221 7.70 -6.54 -16.39
C MET A 221 8.10 -6.79 -17.84
N THR A 222 9.34 -6.48 -18.22
CA THR A 222 9.85 -6.75 -19.57
C THR A 222 10.34 -8.18 -19.76
N GLN A 223 10.33 -9.01 -18.72
CA GLN A 223 10.87 -10.38 -18.70
C GLN A 223 12.36 -10.43 -19.05
N THR A 224 13.07 -9.31 -18.95
CA THR A 224 14.50 -9.21 -19.21
C THR A 224 15.27 -9.22 -17.90
N ALA A 225 16.36 -9.99 -17.83
CA ALA A 225 17.27 -10.01 -16.69
C ALA A 225 16.58 -10.08 -15.30
N VAL A 226 15.56 -10.95 -15.14
CA VAL A 226 14.78 -11.12 -13.89
C VAL A 226 15.70 -11.40 -12.69
N ALA A 227 16.79 -12.17 -12.89
CA ALA A 227 17.78 -12.44 -11.84
C ALA A 227 18.47 -11.15 -11.36
N LEU A 228 18.80 -10.21 -12.25
CA LEU A 228 19.33 -8.89 -11.86
C LEU A 228 18.30 -8.08 -11.06
N GLY A 229 17.02 -8.16 -11.44
CA GLY A 229 15.92 -7.58 -10.67
C GLY A 229 15.90 -8.08 -9.21
N SER A 230 16.16 -9.37 -9.00
CA SER A 230 16.23 -9.95 -7.65
C SER A 230 17.39 -9.42 -6.82
N TRP A 231 18.54 -9.14 -7.42
CA TRP A 231 19.66 -8.46 -6.74
C TRP A 231 19.27 -7.03 -6.33
N PHE A 232 18.56 -6.29 -7.17
CA PHE A 232 18.07 -4.95 -6.80
C PHE A 232 17.09 -5.01 -5.64
N ILE A 233 16.19 -6.00 -5.61
CA ILE A 233 15.28 -6.24 -4.48
C ILE A 233 16.07 -6.54 -3.19
N LEU A 234 17.09 -7.40 -3.28
CA LEU A 234 17.95 -7.76 -2.13
C LEU A 234 18.63 -6.53 -1.55
N ILE A 235 19.28 -5.75 -2.39
CA ILE A 235 20.01 -4.54 -1.96
C ILE A 235 19.05 -3.55 -1.31
N ALA A 236 17.87 -3.32 -1.92
CA ALA A 236 16.83 -2.44 -1.35
C ALA A 236 16.36 -2.94 0.02
N GLY A 237 16.14 -4.25 0.18
CA GLY A 237 15.78 -4.88 1.44
C GLY A 237 16.87 -4.72 2.52
N CYS A 238 18.12 -4.95 2.18
CA CYS A 238 19.26 -4.78 3.09
C CYS A 238 19.42 -3.31 3.55
N ILE A 239 19.27 -2.35 2.62
CA ILE A 239 19.25 -0.92 2.97
C ILE A 239 18.12 -0.65 3.96
N GLY A 240 16.91 -1.16 3.70
CA GLY A 240 15.76 -0.97 4.57
C GLY A 240 15.95 -1.58 5.96
N CYS A 241 16.52 -2.79 6.07
CA CYS A 241 16.86 -3.40 7.36
C CYS A 241 17.88 -2.55 8.14
N THR A 242 18.90 -2.04 7.46
CA THR A 242 19.91 -1.15 8.06
C THR A 242 19.26 0.13 8.59
N GLN A 243 18.35 0.74 7.83
CA GLN A 243 17.62 1.94 8.30
C GLN A 243 16.71 1.62 9.49
N SER A 244 16.00 0.49 9.46
CA SER A 244 15.16 0.04 10.59
C SER A 244 15.96 -0.07 11.88
N TYR A 245 17.17 -0.64 11.81
CA TYR A 245 18.09 -0.74 12.94
C TYR A 245 18.56 0.65 13.42
N ARG A 246 18.97 1.53 12.52
CA ARG A 246 19.47 2.87 12.84
C ARG A 246 18.42 3.78 13.49
N TRP A 247 17.16 3.63 13.12
CA TRP A 247 16.05 4.44 13.67
C TRP A 247 15.49 3.89 14.96
N PHE A 248 15.83 2.66 15.34
CA PHE A 248 15.25 2.00 16.49
C PHE A 248 15.61 2.74 17.78
N ASN A 249 14.60 2.97 18.62
CA ASN A 249 14.70 3.47 19.97
C ASN A 249 13.65 2.76 20.83
N ARG A 250 14.03 2.24 21.98
CA ARG A 250 13.11 1.48 22.86
C ARG A 250 11.86 2.27 23.27
N ALA A 251 11.94 3.60 23.35
CA ALA A 251 10.79 4.44 23.68
C ALA A 251 9.67 4.39 22.64
N ILE A 252 9.97 4.02 21.37
CA ILE A 252 8.93 3.87 20.34
C ILE A 252 7.88 2.81 20.72
N LEU A 253 8.28 1.78 21.48
CA LEU A 253 7.39 0.66 21.84
C LEU A 253 6.21 1.09 22.70
N ARG A 254 6.29 2.25 23.36
CA ARG A 254 5.22 2.83 24.17
C ARG A 254 4.23 3.65 23.33
N GLU A 255 4.54 3.90 22.08
CA GLU A 255 3.74 4.77 21.19
C GLU A 255 3.20 3.99 20.00
N PRO A 256 1.92 3.61 20.00
CA PRO A 256 1.33 2.78 18.93
C PRO A 256 1.55 3.32 17.53
N LEU A 257 1.38 4.63 17.32
CA LEU A 257 1.62 5.28 16.03
C LEU A 257 3.10 5.42 15.63
N LEU A 258 4.04 5.02 16.49
CA LEU A 258 5.45 4.91 16.14
C LEU A 258 5.87 3.47 15.91
N TRP A 259 5.66 2.56 16.88
CA TRP A 259 6.12 1.19 16.72
C TRP A 259 5.52 0.52 15.48
N THR A 260 4.28 0.84 15.10
CA THR A 260 3.64 0.31 13.90
C THR A 260 4.36 0.74 12.62
N LEU A 261 4.86 1.98 12.55
CA LEU A 261 5.64 2.45 11.41
C LEU A 261 7.00 1.73 11.32
N HIS A 262 7.69 1.59 12.45
CA HIS A 262 8.98 0.88 12.52
C HIS A 262 8.83 -0.60 12.19
N ALA A 263 7.86 -1.28 12.81
CA ALA A 263 7.59 -2.70 12.56
C ALA A 263 7.16 -2.95 11.10
N GLY A 264 6.24 -2.15 10.58
CA GLY A 264 5.79 -2.30 9.19
C GLY A 264 6.91 -2.06 8.18
N TYR A 265 7.77 -1.08 8.42
CA TYR A 265 8.94 -0.84 7.58
C TYR A 265 9.96 -2.00 7.66
N ALA A 266 10.19 -2.55 8.85
CA ALA A 266 11.05 -3.71 9.06
C ALA A 266 10.48 -4.96 8.36
N PHE A 267 9.18 -5.24 8.49
CA PHE A 267 8.52 -6.33 7.77
C PHE A 267 8.63 -6.16 6.26
N SER A 268 8.46 -4.94 5.74
CA SER A 268 8.63 -4.66 4.31
C SER A 268 10.05 -4.95 3.85
N SER A 269 11.05 -4.51 4.60
CA SER A 269 12.46 -4.72 4.28
C SER A 269 12.87 -6.20 4.34
N LEU A 270 12.46 -6.91 5.38
CA LEU A 270 12.68 -8.36 5.51
C LEU A 270 11.94 -9.13 4.40
N GLY A 271 10.72 -8.71 4.07
CA GLY A 271 9.95 -9.30 2.97
C GLY A 271 10.69 -9.20 1.63
N LEU A 272 11.32 -8.05 1.34
CA LEU A 272 12.15 -7.88 0.14
C LEU A 272 13.37 -8.81 0.15
N VAL A 273 14.07 -8.93 1.30
CA VAL A 273 15.23 -9.85 1.42
C VAL A 273 14.80 -11.29 1.17
N VAL A 274 13.74 -11.75 1.84
CA VAL A 274 13.23 -13.13 1.67
C VAL A 274 12.73 -13.37 0.23
N LEU A 275 12.06 -12.39 -0.38
CA LEU A 275 11.58 -12.47 -1.75
C LEU A 275 12.74 -12.58 -2.75
N ALA A 276 13.83 -11.87 -2.54
CA ALA A 276 15.04 -11.99 -3.36
C ALA A 276 15.69 -13.37 -3.22
N ILE A 277 15.79 -13.90 -2.01
CA ILE A 277 16.33 -15.25 -1.76
C ILE A 277 15.41 -16.31 -2.39
N ALA A 278 14.12 -16.06 -2.49
CA ALA A 278 13.15 -16.98 -3.07
C ALA A 278 13.40 -17.29 -4.56
N THR A 279 14.23 -16.52 -5.27
CA THR A 279 14.66 -16.87 -6.63
C THR A 279 15.52 -18.13 -6.67
N ALA A 280 16.31 -18.37 -5.62
CA ALA A 280 17.10 -19.59 -5.44
C ALA A 280 16.37 -20.63 -4.57
N ALA A 281 15.36 -20.24 -3.80
CA ALA A 281 14.59 -21.07 -2.88
C ALA A 281 13.08 -20.80 -3.02
N PRO A 282 12.42 -21.29 -4.10
CA PRO A 282 11.03 -20.93 -4.46
C PRO A 282 10.01 -21.17 -3.34
N GLN A 283 10.27 -22.12 -2.43
CA GLN A 283 9.45 -22.38 -1.24
C GLN A 283 9.30 -21.16 -0.31
N LEU A 284 10.24 -20.21 -0.37
CA LEU A 284 10.20 -18.98 0.43
C LEU A 284 9.37 -17.87 -0.22
N GLN A 285 8.93 -18.02 -1.47
CA GLN A 285 8.23 -16.95 -2.20
C GLN A 285 6.97 -16.49 -1.46
N SER A 286 6.14 -17.43 -1.01
CA SER A 286 4.92 -17.10 -0.26
C SER A 286 5.25 -16.38 1.06
N LEU A 287 6.30 -16.79 1.76
CA LEU A 287 6.75 -16.11 2.98
C LEU A 287 7.18 -14.67 2.69
N GLY A 288 8.07 -14.46 1.72
CA GLY A 288 8.57 -13.13 1.34
C GLY A 288 7.46 -12.18 0.92
N VAL A 289 6.56 -12.65 0.03
CA VAL A 289 5.39 -11.87 -0.42
C VAL A 289 4.52 -11.46 0.77
N HIS A 290 4.24 -12.33 1.73
CA HIS A 290 3.29 -12.00 2.80
C HIS A 290 3.93 -11.29 4.00
N LEU A 291 5.24 -11.43 4.23
CA LEU A 291 5.96 -10.51 5.11
C LEU A 291 5.86 -9.07 4.58
N LEU A 292 6.07 -8.90 3.27
CA LEU A 292 5.93 -7.59 2.62
C LEU A 292 4.47 -7.12 2.59
N ALA A 293 3.51 -7.98 2.18
CA ALA A 293 2.12 -7.60 1.95
C ALA A 293 1.35 -7.38 3.25
N VAL A 294 1.38 -8.35 4.18
CA VAL A 294 0.58 -8.29 5.42
C VAL A 294 1.33 -7.52 6.50
N GLY A 295 2.58 -7.91 6.77
CA GLY A 295 3.41 -7.28 7.79
C GLY A 295 3.85 -5.87 7.40
N GLY A 296 4.33 -5.69 6.17
CA GLY A 296 4.79 -4.39 5.64
C GLY A 296 3.63 -3.49 5.24
N ILE A 297 3.02 -3.76 4.10
CA ILE A 297 1.97 -2.92 3.51
C ILE A 297 0.77 -2.83 4.45
N GLY A 298 0.25 -3.97 4.96
CA GLY A 298 -0.92 -3.98 5.83
C GLY A 298 -0.75 -3.12 7.08
N LEU A 299 0.33 -3.30 7.84
CA LEU A 299 0.55 -2.54 9.07
C LEU A 299 0.84 -1.06 8.79
N LEU A 300 1.66 -0.75 7.76
CA LEU A 300 1.97 0.64 7.39
C LEU A 300 0.74 1.38 6.89
N THR A 301 -0.10 0.74 6.06
CA THR A 301 -1.31 1.39 5.54
C THR A 301 -2.27 1.73 6.67
N VAL A 302 -2.59 0.78 7.56
CA VAL A 302 -3.48 1.06 8.70
C VAL A 302 -2.90 2.17 9.59
N SER A 303 -1.61 2.10 9.93
CA SER A 303 -0.94 3.11 10.75
C SER A 303 -0.95 4.51 10.12
N MET A 304 -0.64 4.59 8.82
CA MET A 304 -0.63 5.87 8.10
C MET A 304 -2.03 6.41 7.85
N MET A 305 -3.00 5.55 7.57
CA MET A 305 -4.40 5.96 7.43
C MET A 305 -4.92 6.57 8.74
N VAL A 306 -4.61 5.97 9.89
CA VAL A 306 -4.95 6.52 11.21
C VAL A 306 -4.29 7.88 11.42
N ARG A 307 -2.98 7.98 11.22
CA ARG A 307 -2.22 9.20 11.42
C ARG A 307 -2.69 10.33 10.51
N THR A 308 -2.87 10.05 9.23
CA THR A 308 -3.35 11.02 8.23
C THR A 308 -4.75 11.51 8.57
N ALA A 309 -5.66 10.58 8.92
CA ALA A 309 -7.03 10.92 9.28
C ALA A 309 -7.08 11.84 10.52
N LEU A 310 -6.34 11.55 11.58
CA LEU A 310 -6.27 12.39 12.76
C LEU A 310 -5.70 13.78 12.45
N GLY A 311 -4.55 13.85 11.78
CA GLY A 311 -3.88 15.12 11.47
C GLY A 311 -4.69 16.03 10.55
N HIS A 312 -5.29 15.47 9.51
CA HIS A 312 -6.06 16.25 8.52
C HIS A 312 -7.51 16.51 8.90
N THR A 313 -7.99 15.97 10.05
CA THR A 313 -9.32 16.30 10.60
C THR A 313 -9.26 17.14 11.86
N ALA A 314 -8.08 17.67 12.18
CA ALA A 314 -7.81 18.47 13.39
C ALA A 314 -8.08 17.72 14.71
N ARG A 315 -7.83 16.41 14.73
CA ARG A 315 -7.94 15.58 15.93
C ARG A 315 -6.56 15.29 16.52
N PRO A 316 -6.46 15.14 17.85
CA PRO A 316 -5.19 14.85 18.50
C PRO A 316 -4.62 13.52 18.01
N LEU A 317 -3.32 13.50 17.69
CA LEU A 317 -2.62 12.28 17.30
C LEU A 317 -2.41 11.31 18.46
N TYR A 318 -2.31 11.86 19.66
CA TYR A 318 -1.99 11.09 20.87
C TYR A 318 -2.95 11.41 22.00
N PRO A 319 -3.41 10.39 22.79
CA PRO A 319 -3.19 8.97 22.52
C PRO A 319 -3.91 8.49 21.25
N ALA A 320 -3.39 7.42 20.63
CA ALA A 320 -4.11 6.77 19.53
C ALA A 320 -5.48 6.28 20.00
N PRO A 321 -6.55 6.38 19.18
CA PRO A 321 -7.87 5.87 19.55
C PRO A 321 -7.83 4.40 19.93
N ALA A 322 -8.46 4.00 21.04
CA ALA A 322 -8.39 2.65 21.59
C ALA A 322 -8.66 1.52 20.58
N PRO A 323 -9.68 1.59 19.68
CA PRO A 323 -9.89 0.55 18.67
C PRO A 323 -8.71 0.35 17.71
N MET A 324 -7.87 1.38 17.54
CA MET A 324 -6.73 1.30 16.62
C MET A 324 -5.57 0.49 17.22
N ASN A 325 -5.38 0.49 18.54
CA ASN A 325 -4.40 -0.40 19.17
C ASN A 325 -4.75 -1.87 18.90
N THR A 326 -6.01 -2.23 19.00
CA THR A 326 -6.50 -3.57 18.65
C THR A 326 -6.27 -3.85 17.16
N ALA A 327 -6.62 -2.92 16.28
CA ALA A 327 -6.41 -3.08 14.84
C ALA A 327 -4.93 -3.32 14.48
N PHE A 328 -4.00 -2.61 15.12
CA PHE A 328 -2.56 -2.78 14.91
C PHE A 328 -2.08 -4.17 15.33
N TRP A 329 -2.48 -4.64 16.50
CA TRP A 329 -2.11 -5.98 16.98
C TRP A 329 -2.75 -7.10 16.15
N LEU A 330 -3.99 -6.92 15.69
CA LEU A 330 -4.63 -7.87 14.76
C LEU A 330 -3.86 -7.96 13.44
N MET A 331 -3.36 -6.85 12.92
CA MET A 331 -2.56 -6.84 11.70
C MET A 331 -1.21 -7.56 11.90
N VAL A 332 -0.54 -7.36 13.03
CA VAL A 332 0.70 -8.09 13.38
C VAL A 332 0.41 -9.58 13.54
N ALA A 333 -0.67 -9.94 14.22
CA ALA A 333 -1.09 -11.33 14.36
C ALA A 333 -1.41 -11.96 13.00
N ALA A 334 -2.10 -11.22 12.11
CA ALA A 334 -2.36 -11.67 10.73
C ALA A 334 -1.05 -11.98 9.99
N ALA A 335 -0.04 -11.11 10.11
CA ALA A 335 1.27 -11.32 9.49
C ALA A 335 1.98 -12.56 10.06
N GLY A 336 1.97 -12.74 11.39
CA GLY A 336 2.56 -13.91 12.05
C GLY A 336 1.89 -15.22 11.64
N VAL A 337 0.55 -15.27 11.67
CA VAL A 337 -0.23 -16.45 11.23
C VAL A 337 0.02 -16.74 9.74
N ARG A 338 0.13 -15.69 8.90
CA ARG A 338 0.39 -15.87 7.46
C ARG A 338 1.81 -16.36 7.19
N ALA A 339 2.79 -15.94 7.98
CA ALA A 339 4.16 -16.45 7.92
C ALA A 339 4.21 -17.94 8.32
N LEU A 340 3.52 -18.31 9.41
CA LEU A 340 3.39 -19.71 9.85
C LEU A 340 2.69 -20.57 8.78
N ALA A 341 1.68 -20.04 8.09
CA ALA A 341 1.01 -20.76 7.01
C ALA A 341 1.99 -21.18 5.89
N ALA A 342 3.02 -20.39 5.59
CA ALA A 342 4.03 -20.77 4.60
C ALA A 342 4.79 -22.05 5.00
N ILE A 343 4.97 -22.29 6.30
CA ILE A 343 5.57 -23.51 6.83
C ILE A 343 4.54 -24.66 6.82
N MET A 344 3.29 -24.39 7.25
CA MET A 344 2.23 -25.38 7.32
C MET A 344 1.89 -25.98 5.95
N LEU A 345 2.14 -25.28 4.86
CA LEU A 345 1.95 -25.82 3.51
C LEU A 345 2.67 -27.16 3.29
N TYR A 346 3.83 -27.32 3.90
CA TYR A 346 4.67 -28.52 3.74
C TYR A 346 4.48 -29.58 4.85
N VAL A 347 3.80 -29.22 5.94
CA VAL A 347 3.66 -30.07 7.12
C VAL A 347 2.24 -30.61 7.23
N ASN A 348 1.22 -29.78 7.07
CA ASN A 348 -0.17 -30.14 7.26
C ASN A 348 -1.11 -29.26 6.41
N PRO A 349 -1.66 -29.77 5.29
CA PRO A 349 -2.54 -29.00 4.40
C PRO A 349 -3.81 -28.46 5.08
N THR A 350 -4.35 -29.17 6.06
CA THR A 350 -5.54 -28.70 6.80
C THR A 350 -5.17 -27.50 7.68
N ALA A 351 -4.07 -27.58 8.41
CA ALA A 351 -3.56 -26.48 9.22
C ALA A 351 -3.18 -25.27 8.34
N TYR A 352 -2.64 -25.50 7.14
CA TYR A 352 -2.39 -24.45 6.14
C TYR A 352 -3.68 -23.69 5.80
N THR A 353 -4.75 -24.40 5.45
CA THR A 353 -6.03 -23.78 5.07
C THR A 353 -6.63 -22.99 6.24
N HIS A 354 -6.61 -23.53 7.46
CA HIS A 354 -7.08 -22.80 8.64
C HIS A 354 -6.24 -21.56 8.95
N SER A 355 -4.93 -21.64 8.77
CA SER A 355 -4.02 -20.49 8.97
C SER A 355 -4.29 -19.38 7.96
N ILE A 356 -4.55 -19.69 6.68
CA ILE A 356 -4.94 -18.69 5.68
C ILE A 356 -6.25 -18.00 6.09
N ARG A 357 -7.28 -18.78 6.45
CA ARG A 357 -8.58 -18.23 6.87
C ARG A 357 -8.45 -17.34 8.10
N LEU A 358 -7.71 -17.79 9.10
CA LEU A 358 -7.48 -17.01 10.33
C LEU A 358 -6.74 -15.69 10.01
N SER A 359 -5.67 -15.75 9.22
CA SER A 359 -4.95 -14.54 8.80
C SER A 359 -5.86 -13.58 8.02
N ALA A 360 -6.70 -14.10 7.12
CA ALA A 360 -7.66 -13.30 6.36
C ALA A 360 -8.67 -12.59 7.28
N VAL A 361 -9.19 -13.29 8.29
CA VAL A 361 -10.12 -12.70 9.28
C VAL A 361 -9.42 -11.61 10.10
N LEU A 362 -8.22 -11.88 10.63
CA LEU A 362 -7.47 -10.93 11.44
C LEU A 362 -7.14 -9.65 10.64
N PHE A 363 -6.71 -9.80 9.39
CA PHE A 363 -6.46 -8.69 8.47
C PHE A 363 -7.73 -7.88 8.20
N ALA A 364 -8.82 -8.56 7.86
CA ALA A 364 -10.11 -7.93 7.57
C ALA A 364 -10.67 -7.17 8.77
N VAL A 365 -10.65 -7.77 9.97
CA VAL A 365 -11.13 -7.11 11.19
C VAL A 365 -10.29 -5.87 11.49
N SER A 366 -8.97 -5.90 11.30
CA SER A 366 -8.12 -4.73 11.46
C SER A 366 -8.57 -3.56 10.57
N LEU A 367 -8.83 -3.82 9.28
CA LEU A 367 -9.31 -2.80 8.33
C LEU A 367 -10.74 -2.33 8.63
N LEU A 368 -11.63 -3.25 9.05
CA LEU A 368 -13.02 -2.91 9.40
C LEU A 368 -13.11 -2.07 10.66
N LEU A 369 -12.23 -2.28 11.65
CA LEU A 369 -12.11 -1.40 12.81
C LEU A 369 -11.72 0.03 12.41
N TYR A 370 -10.77 0.16 11.46
CA TYR A 370 -10.45 1.46 10.88
C TYR A 370 -11.68 2.07 10.17
N PHE A 371 -12.31 1.33 9.26
CA PHE A 371 -13.47 1.80 8.49
C PHE A 371 -14.59 2.29 9.44
N TYR A 372 -14.99 1.46 10.39
CA TYR A 372 -16.04 1.80 11.36
C TYR A 372 -15.70 3.06 12.16
N ARG A 373 -14.47 3.16 12.67
CA ARG A 373 -14.05 4.28 13.50
C ARG A 373 -13.94 5.60 12.75
N TYR A 374 -13.47 5.55 11.50
CA TYR A 374 -13.15 6.76 10.74
C TYR A 374 -14.23 7.19 9.74
N LEU A 375 -15.18 6.32 9.39
CA LEU A 375 -16.29 6.66 8.50
C LEU A 375 -17.01 7.97 8.92
N PRO A 376 -17.48 8.15 10.19
CA PRO A 376 -18.14 9.39 10.58
C PRO A 376 -17.20 10.60 10.54
N TRP A 377 -15.91 10.41 10.74
CA TRP A 377 -14.96 11.52 10.78
C TRP A 377 -14.52 11.99 9.39
N LEU A 378 -14.44 11.09 8.44
CA LEU A 378 -13.99 11.40 7.08
C LEU A 378 -15.13 11.90 6.19
N THR A 379 -16.39 11.72 6.61
CA THR A 379 -17.58 12.25 5.93
C THR A 379 -18.04 13.60 6.48
N GLN A 380 -17.42 14.10 7.55
CA GLN A 380 -17.75 15.38 8.21
C GLN A 380 -16.68 16.45 7.94
N PRO A 381 -17.01 17.76 8.09
CA PRO A 381 -16.01 18.83 8.07
C PRO A 381 -14.92 18.65 9.14
N ARG A 382 -13.80 19.35 8.95
CA ARG A 382 -12.76 19.43 9.98
C ARG A 382 -13.30 20.10 11.25
N LEU A 383 -12.76 19.69 12.42
CA LEU A 383 -13.19 20.27 13.71
C LEU A 383 -12.81 21.75 13.87
N ASP A 384 -11.75 22.19 13.18
CA ASP A 384 -11.26 23.58 13.23
C ASP A 384 -11.87 24.49 12.15
N GLY A 385 -12.86 24.00 11.39
CA GLY A 385 -13.55 24.74 10.33
C GLY A 385 -12.71 25.05 9.10
N LYS A 386 -11.44 24.64 9.03
CA LYS A 386 -10.59 24.88 7.85
C LYS A 386 -10.97 23.93 6.72
N ALA A 387 -10.64 24.34 5.49
CA ALA A 387 -10.77 23.48 4.33
C ALA A 387 -9.79 22.28 4.41
N GLY A 388 -10.24 21.07 4.06
CA GLY A 388 -9.33 19.92 3.98
C GLY A 388 -9.83 18.63 4.55
#